data_311f272417cf45a51a49075b987079b1
#
_entry.id   311f272417cf45a51a49075b987079b1
#
_cell.length_a   1.000
_cell.length_b   1.000
_cell.length_c   1.000
_cell.angle_alpha   90.00
_cell.angle_beta   90.00
_cell.angle_gamma   90.00
#
_symmetry.space_group_name_H-M   'P 1'
#
loop_
_entity.id
_entity.type
_entity.pdbx_description
1 polymer ?
#
loop_
_entity_poly.entity_id
_entity_poly.type
_entity_poly.pdbx_seq_one_letter_code
_entity_poly.pdbx_strand_id
1 'polypeptide(L)'
;LKNLAPGGRLVINAIRKEEMDKDYLLRIDYPIHLWMEKEIKSVANVSRRDLSEFLALAAEMRIKPEIQEFALEEANQALVELKTRRIRGAKVLKMD
;
A
#
# COMPACT_ATOMS: atom_id res chain seq x y z
N LEU A 1 7.69 12.81 -3.85
CA LEU A 1 7.22 14.21 -3.92
C LEU A 1 7.87 14.98 -5.06
N LYS A 2 9.18 14.87 -5.23
CA LYS A 2 9.90 15.58 -6.30
C LYS A 2 9.31 15.34 -7.68
N ASN A 3 8.87 14.12 -7.95
CA ASN A 3 8.34 13.70 -9.26
C ASN A 3 6.82 13.91 -9.41
N LEU A 4 6.16 14.48 -8.41
CA LEU A 4 4.75 14.84 -8.53
C LEU A 4 4.58 16.09 -9.41
N ALA A 5 3.59 16.03 -10.29
CA ALA A 5 3.12 17.21 -11.01
C ALA A 5 2.57 18.28 -10.05
N PRO A 6 2.47 19.55 -10.48
CA PRO A 6 1.73 20.57 -9.73
C PRO A 6 0.31 20.09 -9.38
N GLY A 7 -0.15 20.35 -8.17
CA GLY A 7 -1.44 19.84 -7.65
C GLY A 7 -1.49 18.34 -7.38
N GLY A 8 -0.39 17.63 -7.60
CA GLY A 8 -0.31 16.18 -7.40
C GLY A 8 -0.38 15.79 -5.93
N ARG A 9 -0.93 14.60 -5.65
CA ARG A 9 -1.09 14.07 -4.30
C ARG A 9 -0.30 12.79 -4.11
N LEU A 10 0.54 12.74 -3.06
CA LEU A 10 1.12 11.52 -2.55
C LEU A 10 0.22 10.93 -1.47
N VAL A 11 -0.28 9.73 -1.68
CA VAL A 11 -1.10 9.02 -0.70
C VAL A 11 -0.26 7.93 -0.04
N ILE A 12 -0.15 7.99 1.29
CA ILE A 12 0.60 7.02 2.08
C ILE A 12 -0.39 6.02 2.69
N ASN A 13 -0.32 4.78 2.25
CA ASN A 13 -1.06 3.66 2.82
C ASN A 13 -0.10 2.80 3.65
N ALA A 14 0.11 3.20 4.90
CA ALA A 14 1.00 2.49 5.82
C ALA A 14 0.50 2.64 7.26
N ILE A 15 0.48 1.55 8.01
CA ILE A 15 0.03 1.54 9.41
C ILE A 15 1.07 2.20 10.32
N ARG A 16 2.34 1.92 10.09
CA ARG A 16 3.43 2.51 10.87
C ARG A 16 4.68 2.68 10.03
N LYS A 17 5.56 3.54 10.50
CA LYS A 17 6.93 3.67 10.01
C LYS A 17 7.89 2.88 10.89
N GLU A 18 8.89 2.30 10.28
CA GLU A 18 10.04 1.75 11.02
C GLU A 18 10.92 2.89 11.54
N GLU A 19 11.73 2.64 12.57
CA GLU A 19 12.56 3.68 13.16
C GLU A 19 13.47 4.35 12.12
N MET A 20 14.05 3.56 11.21
CA MET A 20 14.91 4.06 10.13
C MET A 20 14.19 4.96 9.12
N ASP A 21 12.87 4.89 9.04
CA ASP A 21 12.06 5.64 8.07
C ASP A 21 11.47 6.93 8.64
N LYS A 22 11.49 7.12 9.96
CA LYS A 22 10.86 8.27 10.61
C LYS A 22 11.45 9.60 10.20
N ASP A 23 12.74 9.65 9.98
CA ASP A 23 13.47 10.88 9.70
C ASP A 23 13.24 11.40 8.27
N TYR A 24 12.72 10.58 7.37
CA TYR A 24 12.52 11.00 5.98
C TYR A 24 11.53 12.16 5.83
N LEU A 25 10.52 12.25 6.69
CA LEU A 25 9.58 13.37 6.67
C LEU A 25 10.22 14.68 7.14
N LEU A 26 11.26 14.61 7.94
CA LEU A 26 12.01 15.79 8.40
C LEU A 26 12.89 16.39 7.30
N ARG A 27 13.12 15.65 6.21
CA ARG A 27 13.94 16.08 5.05
C ARG A 27 13.10 16.70 3.94
N ILE A 28 11.89 17.14 4.24
CA ILE A 28 11.04 17.81 3.26
C ILE A 28 11.60 19.23 3.04
N ASP A 29 12.01 19.48 1.82
CA ASP A 29 12.37 20.81 1.34
C ASP A 29 11.14 21.40 0.64
N TYR A 30 10.56 22.44 1.21
CA TYR A 30 9.31 23.03 0.73
C TYR A 30 9.34 23.43 -0.76
N PRO A 31 10.33 24.18 -1.27
CA PRO A 31 10.38 24.56 -2.67
C PRO A 31 10.40 23.38 -3.65
N ILE A 32 11.02 22.28 -3.27
CA ILE A 32 11.18 21.10 -4.13
C ILE A 32 10.01 20.14 -3.99
N HIS A 33 9.56 19.92 -2.75
CA HIS A 33 8.68 18.81 -2.44
C HIS A 33 7.21 19.19 -2.32
N LEU A 34 6.89 20.42 -1.88
CA LEU A 34 5.51 20.84 -1.61
C LEU A 34 5.05 22.04 -2.46
N TRP A 35 5.96 22.89 -2.90
CA TRP A 35 5.61 24.03 -3.75
C TRP A 35 4.75 23.58 -4.95
N MET A 36 3.91 24.44 -5.46
CA MET A 36 2.96 24.17 -6.55
C MET A 36 1.78 23.28 -6.13
N GLU A 37 1.22 23.53 -4.96
CA GLU A 37 -0.01 22.90 -4.46
C GLU A 37 0.06 21.37 -4.31
N LYS A 38 1.24 20.83 -4.09
CA LYS A 38 1.42 19.40 -3.86
C LYS A 38 0.91 19.01 -2.47
N GLU A 39 0.31 17.84 -2.38
CA GLU A 39 -0.28 17.32 -1.15
C GLU A 39 0.39 16.04 -0.67
N ILE A 40 0.43 15.87 0.65
CA ILE A 40 0.72 14.57 1.31
C ILE A 40 -0.50 14.19 2.11
N LYS A 41 -1.02 13.01 1.89
CA LYS A 41 -2.20 12.50 2.61
C LYS A 41 -1.97 11.05 3.04
N SER A 42 -2.44 10.70 4.22
CA SER A 42 -2.52 9.30 4.65
C SER A 42 -3.91 8.72 4.41
N VAL A 43 -3.98 7.40 4.36
CA VAL A 43 -5.23 6.63 4.36
C VAL A 43 -5.35 5.91 5.70
N ALA A 44 -6.48 6.06 6.35
CA ALA A 44 -6.84 5.31 7.54
C ALA A 44 -8.10 4.49 7.26
N ASN A 45 -7.96 3.19 7.30
CA ASN A 45 -9.02 2.22 7.06
C ASN A 45 -9.58 2.21 5.63
N VAL A 46 -10.36 1.19 5.33
CA VAL A 46 -11.06 1.00 4.05
C VAL A 46 -12.54 0.85 4.34
N SER A 47 -13.36 1.67 3.71
CA SER A 47 -14.82 1.55 3.80
C SER A 47 -15.35 0.50 2.81
N ARG A 48 -16.61 0.06 3.03
CA ARG A 48 -17.29 -0.81 2.05
C ARG A 48 -17.40 -0.16 0.68
N ARG A 49 -17.58 1.16 0.67
CA ARG A 49 -17.70 1.92 -0.58
C ARG A 49 -16.38 1.90 -1.36
N ASP A 50 -15.26 2.15 -0.66
CA ASP A 50 -13.93 2.09 -1.29
C ASP A 50 -13.67 0.73 -1.91
N LEU A 51 -14.03 -0.36 -1.20
CA LEU A 51 -13.87 -1.71 -1.69
C LEU A 51 -14.73 -1.96 -2.93
N SER A 52 -16.01 -1.57 -2.90
CA SER A 52 -16.93 -1.76 -4.03
C SER A 52 -16.48 -1.00 -5.27
N GLU A 53 -16.10 0.26 -5.12
CA GLU A 53 -15.61 1.10 -6.21
C GLU A 53 -14.29 0.57 -6.78
N PHE A 54 -13.37 0.14 -5.90
CA PHE A 54 -12.09 -0.42 -6.34
C PHE A 54 -12.25 -1.75 -7.08
N LEU A 55 -13.11 -2.66 -6.61
CA LEU A 55 -13.32 -3.95 -7.27
C LEU A 55 -13.90 -3.78 -8.67
N ALA A 56 -14.83 -2.84 -8.86
CA ALA A 56 -15.36 -2.52 -10.18
C ALA A 56 -14.27 -2.01 -11.12
N LEU A 57 -13.46 -1.07 -10.65
CA LEU A 57 -12.32 -0.53 -11.40
C LEU A 57 -11.27 -1.59 -11.71
N ALA A 58 -10.93 -2.43 -10.73
CA ALA A 58 -9.95 -3.50 -10.90
C ALA A 58 -10.40 -4.54 -11.94
N ALA A 59 -11.70 -4.85 -11.99
CA ALA A 59 -12.27 -5.73 -12.99
C ALA A 59 -12.21 -5.11 -14.40
N GLU A 60 -12.58 -3.85 -14.54
CA GLU A 60 -12.51 -3.12 -15.80
C GLU A 60 -11.06 -3.04 -16.32
N MET A 61 -10.12 -2.70 -15.45
CA MET A 61 -8.70 -2.61 -15.78
C MET A 61 -8.01 -3.98 -15.92
N ARG A 62 -8.70 -5.06 -15.60
CA ARG A 62 -8.18 -6.44 -15.60
C ARG A 62 -6.91 -6.59 -14.75
N ILE A 63 -6.90 -5.94 -13.57
CA ILE A 63 -5.79 -6.03 -12.64
C ILE A 63 -5.70 -7.48 -12.11
N LYS A 64 -4.56 -8.12 -12.37
CA LYS A 64 -4.26 -9.45 -11.85
C LYS A 64 -3.10 -9.33 -10.87
N PRO A 65 -3.36 -9.37 -9.55
CA PRO A 65 -2.29 -9.36 -8.55
C PRO A 65 -1.50 -10.67 -8.63
N GLU A 66 -0.22 -10.60 -8.32
CA GLU A 66 0.58 -11.79 -8.06
C GLU A 66 0.20 -12.34 -6.69
N ILE A 67 -0.14 -13.61 -6.62
CA ILE A 67 -0.56 -14.26 -5.37
C ILE A 67 0.24 -15.54 -5.13
N GLN A 68 0.41 -15.88 -3.85
CA GLN A 68 0.88 -17.19 -3.39
C GLN A 68 -0.26 -17.83 -2.61
N GLU A 69 -0.74 -18.96 -3.11
CA GLU A 69 -1.82 -19.71 -2.45
C GLU A 69 -1.25 -20.65 -1.38
N PHE A 70 -1.94 -20.74 -0.26
CA PHE A 70 -1.67 -21.65 0.85
C PHE A 70 -2.96 -22.38 1.23
N ALA A 71 -2.86 -23.63 1.61
CA ALA A 71 -3.97 -24.32 2.26
C ALA A 71 -4.25 -23.69 3.63
N LEU A 72 -5.46 -23.86 4.16
CA LEU A 72 -5.82 -23.29 5.46
C LEU A 72 -4.89 -23.78 6.58
N GLU A 73 -4.48 -25.03 6.54
CA GLU A 73 -3.55 -25.66 7.49
C GLU A 73 -2.16 -25.01 7.48
N GLU A 74 -1.79 -24.37 6.38
CA GLU A 74 -0.50 -23.68 6.19
C GLU A 74 -0.55 -22.21 6.61
N ALA A 75 -1.65 -21.74 7.24
CA ALA A 75 -1.82 -20.35 7.64
C ALA A 75 -0.65 -19.82 8.48
N ASN A 76 -0.15 -20.63 9.43
CA ASN A 76 0.98 -20.25 10.26
C ASN A 76 2.27 -20.07 9.45
N GLN A 77 2.51 -20.92 8.46
CA GLN A 77 3.63 -20.79 7.55
C GLN A 77 3.55 -19.48 6.76
N ALA A 78 2.39 -19.19 6.19
CA ALA A 78 2.14 -17.94 5.45
C ALA A 78 2.42 -16.70 6.32
N LEU A 79 1.99 -16.72 7.60
CA LEU A 79 2.25 -15.63 8.56
C LEU A 79 3.74 -15.48 8.91
N VAL A 80 4.46 -16.59 9.09
CA VAL A 80 5.90 -16.57 9.37
C VAL A 80 6.66 -16.00 8.18
N GLU A 81 6.32 -16.41 6.96
CA GLU A 81 6.94 -15.88 5.75
C GLU A 81 6.65 -14.38 5.56
N LEU A 82 5.43 -13.94 5.88
CA LEU A 82 5.07 -12.52 5.88
C LEU A 82 5.92 -11.74 6.87
N LYS A 83 6.07 -12.25 8.10
CA LYS A 83 6.87 -11.62 9.15
C LYS A 83 8.37 -11.55 8.80
N THR A 84 8.89 -12.57 8.15
CA THR A 84 10.31 -12.65 7.71
C THR A 84 10.56 -11.92 6.40
N ARG A 85 9.58 -11.19 5.88
CA ARG A 85 9.64 -10.43 4.62
C ARG A 85 9.91 -11.29 3.37
N ARG A 86 9.61 -12.57 3.41
CA ARG A 86 9.59 -13.43 2.24
C ARG A 86 8.27 -13.24 1.47
N ILE A 87 8.12 -12.04 0.93
CA ILE A 87 6.86 -11.63 0.30
C ILE A 87 7.09 -11.50 -1.19
N ARG A 88 6.28 -12.24 -1.95
CA ARG A 88 6.12 -12.06 -3.37
C ARG A 88 4.62 -12.01 -3.67
N GLY A 89 4.13 -10.81 -3.99
CA GLY A 89 2.69 -10.61 -4.13
C GLY A 89 1.92 -10.76 -2.82
N ALA A 90 0.65 -11.12 -2.89
CA ALA A 90 -0.21 -11.36 -1.74
C ALA A 90 -0.23 -12.85 -1.35
N LYS A 91 -0.24 -13.15 -0.06
CA LYS A 91 -0.47 -14.51 0.44
C LYS A 91 -1.95 -14.72 0.67
N VAL A 92 -2.51 -15.74 0.05
CA VAL A 92 -3.94 -16.04 0.06
C VAL A 92 -4.16 -17.45 0.62
N LEU A 93 -5.01 -17.56 1.64
CA LEU A 93 -5.46 -18.85 2.12
C LEU A 93 -6.64 -19.32 1.27
N LYS A 94 -6.51 -20.48 0.68
CA LYS A 94 -7.59 -21.10 -0.08
C LYS A 94 -8.50 -21.85 0.87
N MET A 95 -9.76 -21.47 0.86
CA MET A 95 -10.84 -22.10 1.63
C MET A 95 -11.58 -23.02 0.69
N ASP A 96 -11.44 -24.29 0.89
CA ASP A 96 -12.18 -25.32 0.11
C ASP A 96 -13.56 -25.59 0.70
#